data_cbd0a2f53b5da5d96d5f8e2a2e9c13cb
#
_entry.id   cbd0a2f53b5da5d96d5f8e2a2e9c13cb
#
_cell.length_a   1.000
_cell.length_b   1.000
_cell.length_c   1.000
_cell.angle_alpha   90.00
_cell.angle_beta   90.00
_cell.angle_gamma   90.00
#
_symmetry.space_group_name_H-M   'P 1'
#
loop_
_entity.id
_entity.type
_entity.pdbx_description
1 polymer ?
#
loop_
_entity_poly.entity_id
_entity_poly.type
_entity_poly.pdbx_seq_one_letter_code
_entity_poly.pdbx_strand_id
1 'polypeptide(L)'
;LQNCYPNLHGGDFSIANEFRILLMNISIIAVNCFVMISGYFRIRQSIHSFWSLYIQLIFYSALFSVIGYSFGELSLQDTLLRIFFPFTEGGMWFMVAYLGLYLISPILNIGYQYLNAFQRNILLGCFIIVDIYLGYMHQSPEVSVDGYHVVHFLCLYYIGMYISTMRKCRTNLKLGLSWSAIVILMTMMHAIKMVWFPITILYSMRYNSPMVMFASVVFFMWVQTWKLQSKTINWIAVSVLSVYVIHSQPVVSSLFFDF
;
A
#
# COMPACT_ATOMS: atom_id res chain seq x y z
N LEU A 1 -9.41 -4.25 3.66
CA LEU A 1 -8.90 -5.23 4.66
C LEU A 1 -9.32 -4.87 6.08
N GLN A 2 -9.36 -3.58 6.48
CA GLN A 2 -9.80 -3.19 7.83
C GLN A 2 -11.28 -3.48 8.09
N ASN A 3 -12.14 -3.41 7.08
CA ASN A 3 -13.58 -3.74 7.19
C ASN A 3 -13.85 -5.24 7.14
N CYS A 4 -12.86 -6.05 6.82
CA CYS A 4 -12.99 -7.49 6.66
C CYS A 4 -12.88 -8.30 7.96
N TYR A 5 -12.58 -7.65 9.09
CA TYR A 5 -12.40 -8.32 10.37
C TYR A 5 -13.09 -7.58 11.52
N PRO A 6 -14.42 -7.43 11.48
CA PRO A 6 -15.16 -6.80 12.57
C PRO A 6 -15.04 -7.55 13.91
N ASN A 7 -14.71 -8.85 13.88
CA ASN A 7 -14.64 -9.71 15.06
C ASN A 7 -13.24 -9.85 15.70
N LEU A 8 -12.19 -9.21 15.16
CA LEU A 8 -10.87 -9.19 15.80
C LEU A 8 -10.80 -8.30 17.06
N HIS A 9 -11.89 -7.60 17.39
CA HIS A 9 -12.04 -6.84 18.64
C HIS A 9 -12.63 -7.65 19.81
N GLY A 10 -13.07 -8.87 19.58
CA GLY A 10 -13.53 -9.79 20.64
C GLY A 10 -12.33 -10.52 21.24
N GLY A 11 -12.07 -10.30 22.52
CA GLY A 11 -10.89 -10.65 23.29
C GLY A 11 -10.53 -12.14 23.47
N ASP A 12 -10.72 -12.97 22.47
CA ASP A 12 -10.31 -14.38 22.55
C ASP A 12 -8.94 -14.59 21.89
N PHE A 13 -7.92 -14.82 22.74
CA PHE A 13 -6.63 -15.33 22.32
C PHE A 13 -6.80 -16.75 21.71
N SER A 14 -7.04 -16.80 20.40
CA SER A 14 -7.02 -18.05 19.64
C SER A 14 -5.77 -18.12 18.79
N ILE A 15 -5.10 -19.26 18.77
CA ILE A 15 -3.94 -19.52 17.90
C ILE A 15 -4.28 -19.23 16.43
N ALA A 16 -5.52 -19.51 16.02
CA ALA A 16 -6.00 -19.23 14.67
C ALA A 16 -6.04 -17.71 14.38
N ASN A 17 -6.44 -16.88 15.36
CA ASN A 17 -6.45 -15.42 15.19
C ASN A 17 -5.04 -14.85 15.11
N GLU A 18 -4.11 -15.31 15.94
CA GLU A 18 -2.71 -14.89 15.88
C GLU A 18 -2.04 -15.26 14.56
N PHE A 19 -2.36 -16.44 14.01
CA PHE A 19 -1.87 -16.84 12.68
C PHE A 19 -2.46 -15.93 11.57
N ARG A 20 -3.73 -15.57 11.63
CA ARG A 20 -4.34 -14.61 10.70
C ARG A 20 -3.66 -13.24 10.78
N ILE A 21 -3.39 -12.75 12.00
CA ILE A 21 -2.68 -11.48 12.23
C ILE A 21 -1.26 -11.54 11.67
N LEU A 22 -0.55 -12.65 11.85
CA LEU A 22 0.77 -12.85 11.27
C LEU A 22 0.71 -12.75 9.73
N LEU A 23 -0.24 -13.43 9.08
CA LEU A 23 -0.42 -13.34 7.63
C LEU A 23 -0.76 -11.93 7.17
N MET A 24 -1.59 -11.21 7.93
CA MET A 24 -1.92 -9.81 7.64
C MET A 24 -0.68 -8.91 7.76
N ASN A 25 0.16 -9.09 8.78
CA ASN A 25 1.39 -8.34 8.97
C ASN A 25 2.42 -8.60 7.85
N ILE A 26 2.45 -9.83 7.32
CA ILE A 26 3.25 -10.15 6.13
C ILE A 26 2.71 -9.45 4.88
N SER A 27 1.39 -9.34 4.75
CA SER A 27 0.74 -8.86 3.53
C SER A 27 0.60 -7.34 3.48
N ILE A 28 0.46 -6.66 4.63
CA ILE A 28 0.18 -5.22 4.70
C ILE A 28 1.27 -4.37 4.05
N ILE A 29 2.52 -4.86 4.04
CA ILE A 29 3.66 -4.17 3.43
C ILE A 29 3.59 -4.12 1.89
N ALA A 30 2.72 -4.91 1.25
CA ALA A 30 2.70 -5.06 -0.20
C ALA A 30 2.43 -3.75 -0.92
N VAL A 31 1.47 -2.94 -0.45
CA VAL A 31 1.14 -1.63 -1.02
C VAL A 31 2.33 -0.68 -0.92
N ASN A 32 2.97 -0.61 0.26
CA ASN A 32 4.12 0.24 0.48
C ASN A 32 5.29 -0.16 -0.44
N CYS A 33 5.56 -1.46 -0.57
CA CYS A 33 6.58 -1.97 -1.47
C CYS A 33 6.30 -1.64 -2.94
N PHE A 34 5.04 -1.73 -3.38
CA PHE A 34 4.65 -1.38 -4.74
C PHE A 34 4.94 0.09 -5.07
N VAL A 35 4.61 0.99 -4.15
CA VAL A 35 4.88 2.43 -4.32
C VAL A 35 6.39 2.71 -4.26
N MET A 36 7.13 2.05 -3.36
CA MET A 36 8.59 2.17 -3.30
C MET A 36 9.28 1.64 -4.57
N ILE A 37 8.78 0.55 -5.19
CA ILE A 37 9.25 0.08 -6.50
C ILE A 37 9.09 1.18 -7.55
N SER A 38 7.93 1.83 -7.58
CA SER A 38 7.67 2.94 -8.51
C SER A 38 8.66 4.10 -8.32
N GLY A 39 9.01 4.42 -7.07
CA GLY A 39 10.03 5.43 -6.73
C GLY A 39 11.45 5.00 -7.10
N TYR A 40 11.80 3.75 -6.84
CA TYR A 40 13.12 3.19 -7.12
C TYR A 40 13.47 3.21 -8.61
N PHE A 41 12.53 2.82 -9.46
CA PHE A 41 12.69 2.85 -10.91
C PHE A 41 12.34 4.19 -11.56
N ARG A 42 11.74 5.10 -10.79
CA ARG A 42 11.24 6.40 -11.21
C ARG A 42 10.19 6.29 -12.31
N ILE A 43 8.96 6.65 -12.00
CA ILE A 43 7.86 6.67 -12.97
C ILE A 43 8.24 7.53 -14.16
N ARG A 44 8.20 6.93 -15.35
CA ARG A 44 8.31 7.64 -16.62
C ARG A 44 6.90 7.87 -17.14
N GLN A 45 6.48 9.13 -17.16
CA GLN A 45 5.17 9.46 -17.70
C GLN A 45 5.12 9.19 -19.19
N SER A 46 4.07 8.51 -19.62
CA SER A 46 3.74 8.25 -21.01
C SER A 46 2.22 8.31 -21.17
N ILE A 47 1.76 9.02 -22.18
CA ILE A 47 0.34 9.08 -22.52
C ILE A 47 -0.22 7.67 -22.73
N HIS A 48 0.55 6.79 -23.37
CA HIS A 48 0.16 5.40 -23.61
C HIS A 48 -0.01 4.62 -22.29
N SER A 49 0.93 4.77 -21.33
CA SER A 49 0.84 4.11 -20.03
C SER A 49 -0.36 4.62 -19.22
N PHE A 50 -0.63 5.93 -19.28
CA PHE A 50 -1.79 6.52 -18.62
C PHE A 50 -3.10 5.95 -19.18
N TRP A 51 -3.27 5.93 -20.51
CA TRP A 51 -4.47 5.38 -21.15
C TRP A 51 -4.61 3.88 -20.90
N SER A 52 -3.52 3.13 -20.89
CA SER A 52 -3.56 1.69 -20.58
C SER A 52 -4.10 1.44 -19.16
N LEU A 53 -3.62 2.19 -18.16
CA LEU A 53 -4.12 2.11 -16.79
C LEU A 53 -5.61 2.51 -16.71
N TYR A 54 -5.97 3.59 -17.35
CA TYR A 54 -7.33 4.13 -17.33
C TYR A 54 -8.34 3.20 -17.99
N ILE A 55 -7.99 2.62 -19.14
CA ILE A 55 -8.85 1.66 -19.86
C ILE A 55 -9.02 0.36 -19.04
N GLN A 56 -7.96 -0.14 -18.41
CA GLN A 56 -8.06 -1.30 -17.53
C GLN A 56 -9.00 -1.02 -16.36
N LEU A 57 -8.89 0.16 -15.75
CA LEU A 57 -9.73 0.55 -14.63
C LEU A 57 -11.21 0.62 -15.03
N ILE A 58 -11.52 1.32 -16.14
CA ILE A 58 -12.90 1.41 -16.65
C ILE A 58 -13.44 0.02 -17.01
N PHE A 59 -12.64 -0.81 -17.67
CA PHE A 59 -13.07 -2.15 -18.08
C PHE A 59 -13.50 -3.01 -16.88
N TYR A 60 -12.63 -3.09 -15.85
CA TYR A 60 -12.97 -3.88 -14.66
C TYR A 60 -14.10 -3.25 -13.84
N SER A 61 -14.13 -1.91 -13.72
CA SER A 61 -15.23 -1.23 -13.02
C SER A 61 -16.56 -1.49 -13.72
N ALA A 62 -16.62 -1.37 -15.04
CA ALA A 62 -17.82 -1.65 -15.81
C ALA A 62 -18.25 -3.13 -15.69
N LEU A 63 -17.30 -4.06 -15.86
CA LEU A 63 -17.56 -5.49 -15.77
C LEU A 63 -18.21 -5.87 -14.43
N PHE A 64 -17.57 -5.47 -13.31
CA PHE A 64 -18.07 -5.84 -12.00
C PHE A 64 -19.32 -5.05 -11.56
N SER A 65 -19.49 -3.81 -12.04
CA SER A 65 -20.73 -3.07 -11.81
C SER A 65 -21.92 -3.69 -12.51
N VAL A 66 -21.74 -4.17 -13.75
CA VAL A 66 -22.79 -4.91 -14.47
C VAL A 66 -23.10 -6.24 -13.80
N ILE A 67 -22.10 -6.96 -13.31
CA ILE A 67 -22.29 -8.19 -12.55
C ILE A 67 -23.10 -7.88 -11.27
N GLY A 68 -22.71 -6.87 -10.48
CA GLY A 68 -23.43 -6.47 -9.27
C GLY A 68 -24.86 -6.06 -9.51
N TYR A 69 -25.13 -5.35 -10.62
CA TYR A 69 -26.51 -5.06 -11.05
C TYR A 69 -27.30 -6.34 -11.37
N SER A 70 -26.68 -7.30 -12.06
CA SER A 70 -27.32 -8.56 -12.42
C SER A 70 -27.69 -9.42 -11.19
N PHE A 71 -26.92 -9.31 -10.10
CA PHE A 71 -27.22 -9.98 -8.83
C PHE A 71 -28.13 -9.16 -7.90
N GLY A 72 -28.54 -7.95 -8.31
CA GLY A 72 -29.42 -7.09 -7.51
C GLY A 72 -28.73 -6.37 -6.35
N GLU A 73 -27.40 -6.40 -6.30
CA GLU A 73 -26.59 -5.72 -5.26
C GLU A 73 -26.41 -4.23 -5.53
N LEU A 74 -26.52 -3.80 -6.79
CA LEU A 74 -26.37 -2.41 -7.22
C LEU A 74 -27.64 -1.92 -7.92
N SER A 75 -28.01 -0.67 -7.67
CA SER A 75 -29.03 0.02 -8.49
C SER A 75 -28.49 0.36 -9.88
N LEU A 76 -29.38 0.60 -10.83
CA LEU A 76 -29.00 1.07 -12.16
C LEU A 76 -28.21 2.39 -12.10
N GLN A 77 -28.61 3.28 -11.22
CA GLN A 77 -27.95 4.57 -11.00
C GLN A 77 -26.51 4.38 -10.50
N ASP A 78 -26.30 3.54 -9.46
CA ASP A 78 -24.97 3.26 -8.92
C ASP A 78 -24.08 2.59 -9.96
N THR A 79 -24.65 1.67 -10.76
CA THR A 79 -23.95 0.99 -11.84
C THR A 79 -23.41 1.99 -12.86
N LEU A 80 -24.24 2.90 -13.33
CA LEU A 80 -23.84 3.92 -14.29
C LEU A 80 -22.81 4.87 -13.70
N LEU A 81 -23.00 5.33 -12.46
CA LEU A 81 -22.03 6.19 -11.78
C LEU A 81 -20.65 5.52 -11.65
N ARG A 82 -20.59 4.25 -11.27
CA ARG A 82 -19.32 3.49 -11.17
C ARG A 82 -18.64 3.28 -12.51
N ILE A 83 -19.40 3.11 -13.59
CA ILE A 83 -18.85 2.98 -14.95
C ILE A 83 -18.23 4.31 -15.42
N PHE A 84 -18.95 5.42 -15.26
CA PHE A 84 -18.49 6.73 -15.75
C PHE A 84 -17.51 7.42 -14.80
N PHE A 85 -17.62 7.17 -13.49
CA PHE A 85 -16.80 7.76 -12.44
C PHE A 85 -16.11 6.71 -11.55
N PRO A 86 -15.27 5.83 -12.11
CA PRO A 86 -14.67 4.72 -11.39
C PRO A 86 -13.76 5.14 -10.24
N PHE A 87 -13.24 6.37 -10.26
CA PHE A 87 -12.35 6.88 -9.21
C PHE A 87 -13.10 7.34 -7.96
N THR A 88 -14.32 7.83 -8.08
CA THR A 88 -15.10 8.38 -6.96
C THR A 88 -16.03 7.34 -6.35
N GLU A 89 -16.74 6.60 -7.18
CA GLU A 89 -17.80 5.68 -6.73
C GLU A 89 -17.31 4.23 -6.56
N GLY A 90 -16.17 3.89 -7.14
CA GLY A 90 -15.62 2.52 -7.13
C GLY A 90 -14.86 2.11 -5.86
N GLY A 91 -14.70 3.01 -4.86
CA GLY A 91 -13.93 2.70 -3.65
C GLY A 91 -12.43 2.44 -3.89
N MET A 92 -11.91 2.83 -5.03
CA MET A 92 -10.54 2.52 -5.50
C MET A 92 -9.53 3.53 -4.97
N TRP A 93 -9.46 3.69 -3.65
CA TRP A 93 -8.58 4.64 -2.97
C TRP A 93 -7.12 4.58 -3.45
N PHE A 94 -6.59 3.36 -3.67
CA PHE A 94 -5.22 3.16 -4.14
C PHE A 94 -5.01 3.79 -5.53
N MET A 95 -5.96 3.62 -6.45
CA MET A 95 -5.85 4.17 -7.81
C MET A 95 -5.89 5.69 -7.80
N VAL A 96 -6.72 6.29 -6.94
CA VAL A 96 -6.79 7.75 -6.75
C VAL A 96 -5.46 8.27 -6.22
N ALA A 97 -4.92 7.66 -5.16
CA ALA A 97 -3.63 8.03 -4.58
C ALA A 97 -2.49 7.83 -5.58
N TYR A 98 -2.49 6.71 -6.33
CA TYR A 98 -1.48 6.42 -7.34
C TYR A 98 -1.55 7.38 -8.54
N LEU A 99 -2.75 7.78 -8.97
CA LEU A 99 -2.93 8.80 -10.00
C LEU A 99 -2.34 10.13 -9.56
N GLY A 100 -2.62 10.57 -8.33
CA GLY A 100 -2.01 11.77 -7.75
C GLY A 100 -0.49 11.70 -7.73
N LEU A 101 0.06 10.55 -7.29
CA LEU A 101 1.50 10.29 -7.36
C LEU A 101 2.02 10.35 -8.81
N TYR A 102 1.31 9.71 -9.76
CA TYR A 102 1.71 9.69 -11.16
C TYR A 102 1.84 11.11 -11.73
N LEU A 103 0.86 11.98 -11.44
CA LEU A 103 0.87 13.38 -11.91
C LEU A 103 2.03 14.20 -11.30
N ILE A 104 2.36 13.98 -10.03
CA ILE A 104 3.40 14.74 -9.31
C ILE A 104 4.81 14.15 -9.55
N SER A 105 4.91 12.89 -9.93
CA SER A 105 6.19 12.17 -10.05
C SER A 105 7.24 12.85 -10.93
N PRO A 106 6.96 13.55 -12.05
CA PRO A 106 7.99 14.22 -12.84
C PRO A 106 8.66 15.36 -12.07
N ILE A 107 7.86 16.12 -11.29
CA ILE A 107 8.37 17.21 -10.46
C ILE A 107 9.32 16.64 -9.40
N LEU A 108 8.93 15.54 -8.73
CA LEU A 108 9.78 14.87 -7.76
C LEU A 108 11.06 14.32 -8.41
N ASN A 109 10.95 13.70 -9.58
CA ASN A 109 12.09 13.13 -10.29
C ASN A 109 13.12 14.19 -10.68
N ILE A 110 12.66 15.33 -11.21
CA ILE A 110 13.50 16.46 -11.57
C ILE A 110 14.09 17.08 -10.30
N GLY A 111 13.24 17.44 -9.33
CA GLY A 111 13.67 18.03 -8.07
C GLY A 111 14.75 17.21 -7.37
N TYR A 112 14.58 15.89 -7.28
CA TYR A 112 15.55 15.00 -6.64
C TYR A 112 16.94 15.05 -7.28
N GLN A 113 17.05 15.28 -8.58
CA GLN A 113 18.33 15.33 -9.28
C GLN A 113 19.14 16.58 -8.90
N TYR A 114 18.47 17.70 -8.67
CA TYR A 114 19.10 18.97 -8.31
C TYR A 114 19.40 19.12 -6.82
N LEU A 115 18.82 18.29 -5.96
CA LEU A 115 19.08 18.32 -4.53
C LEU A 115 20.45 17.71 -4.20
N ASN A 116 21.20 18.36 -3.30
CA ASN A 116 22.41 17.78 -2.71
C ASN A 116 22.04 16.72 -1.64
N ALA A 117 23.03 15.97 -1.16
CA ALA A 117 22.79 14.88 -0.19
C ALA A 117 22.13 15.39 1.11
N PHE A 118 22.52 16.54 1.62
CA PHE A 118 21.94 17.13 2.82
C PHE A 118 20.46 17.50 2.63
N GLN A 119 20.13 18.16 1.52
CA GLN A 119 18.76 18.52 1.18
C GLN A 119 17.88 17.29 0.98
N ARG A 120 18.42 16.21 0.35
CA ARG A 120 17.70 14.92 0.22
C ARG A 120 17.36 14.31 1.56
N ASN A 121 18.29 14.36 2.53
CA ASN A 121 18.06 13.83 3.88
C ASN A 121 17.01 14.66 4.63
N ILE A 122 17.08 15.99 4.54
CA ILE A 122 16.08 16.87 5.17
C ILE A 122 14.69 16.58 4.58
N LEU A 123 14.58 16.54 3.27
CA LEU A 123 13.29 16.32 2.61
C LEU A 123 12.72 14.94 2.94
N LEU A 124 13.57 13.91 3.02
CA LEU A 124 13.16 12.58 3.49
C LEU A 124 12.61 12.63 4.91
N GLY A 125 13.31 13.32 5.82
CA GLY A 125 12.87 13.52 7.20
C GLY A 125 11.53 14.27 7.27
N CYS A 126 11.37 15.33 6.47
CA CYS A 126 10.11 16.08 6.40
C CYS A 126 8.94 15.20 5.92
N PHE A 127 9.12 14.40 4.86
CA PHE A 127 8.07 13.50 4.40
C PHE A 127 7.68 12.48 5.46
N ILE A 128 8.66 11.86 6.13
CA ILE A 128 8.41 10.88 7.20
C ILE A 128 7.70 11.54 8.39
N ILE A 129 8.15 12.73 8.82
CA ILE A 129 7.52 13.44 9.93
C ILE A 129 6.09 13.83 9.60
N VAL A 130 5.82 14.38 8.41
CA VAL A 130 4.47 14.76 7.99
C VAL A 130 3.55 13.54 7.94
N ASP A 131 4.01 12.44 7.34
CA ASP A 131 3.20 11.23 7.18
C ASP A 131 2.91 10.54 8.52
N ILE A 132 3.93 10.45 9.41
CA ILE A 132 3.75 9.83 10.72
C ILE A 132 3.02 10.77 11.68
N TYR A 133 3.44 12.02 11.81
CA TYR A 133 2.87 12.92 12.80
C TYR A 133 1.45 13.36 12.43
N LEU A 134 1.26 13.92 11.23
CA LEU A 134 -0.06 14.39 10.79
C LEU A 134 -0.94 13.24 10.29
N GLY A 135 -0.39 12.30 9.53
CA GLY A 135 -1.15 11.21 8.95
C GLY A 135 -1.48 10.10 9.94
N TYR A 136 -0.48 9.56 10.64
CA TYR A 136 -0.68 8.41 11.54
C TYR A 136 -1.16 8.81 12.94
N MET A 137 -0.50 9.77 13.59
CA MET A 137 -0.82 10.15 14.97
C MET A 137 -2.07 11.01 15.06
N HIS A 138 -2.17 12.07 14.24
CA HIS A 138 -3.30 12.99 14.26
C HIS A 138 -4.44 12.59 13.33
N GLN A 139 -4.21 11.66 12.39
CA GLN A 139 -5.19 11.21 11.40
C GLN A 139 -5.89 12.38 10.68
N SER A 140 -5.09 13.40 10.31
CA SER A 140 -5.59 14.59 9.63
C SER A 140 -6.15 14.19 8.25
N PRO A 141 -7.45 14.41 7.96
CA PRO A 141 -8.05 14.00 6.70
C PRO A 141 -7.39 14.65 5.48
N GLU A 142 -6.85 15.87 5.66
CA GLU A 142 -6.20 16.62 4.60
C GLU A 142 -4.82 16.07 4.20
N VAL A 143 -4.19 15.30 5.09
CA VAL A 143 -2.84 14.78 4.87
C VAL A 143 -2.86 13.30 4.53
N SER A 144 -3.27 12.46 5.47
CA SER A 144 -3.35 11.01 5.26
C SER A 144 -4.09 10.35 6.41
N VAL A 145 -5.21 9.71 6.13
CA VAL A 145 -5.85 8.80 7.08
C VAL A 145 -5.43 7.40 6.71
N ASP A 146 -4.85 6.65 7.67
CA ASP A 146 -4.46 5.24 7.53
C ASP A 146 -3.48 4.93 6.38
N GLY A 147 -2.92 5.97 5.73
CA GLY A 147 -2.05 5.81 4.57
C GLY A 147 -2.77 5.72 3.22
N TYR A 148 -4.06 6.05 3.15
CA TYR A 148 -4.86 5.97 1.92
C TYR A 148 -4.72 7.17 0.98
N HIS A 149 -3.91 8.16 1.33
CA HIS A 149 -3.81 9.42 0.59
C HIS A 149 -2.51 9.57 -0.21
N VAL A 150 -2.53 10.51 -1.16
CA VAL A 150 -1.39 10.84 -2.04
C VAL A 150 -0.14 11.19 -1.24
N VAL A 151 -0.27 11.86 -0.09
CA VAL A 151 0.88 12.28 0.74
C VAL A 151 1.70 11.08 1.22
N HIS A 152 1.05 10.03 1.68
CA HIS A 152 1.72 8.77 2.04
C HIS A 152 2.44 8.15 0.83
N PHE A 153 1.81 8.17 -0.34
CA PHE A 153 2.41 7.66 -1.57
C PHE A 153 3.62 8.49 -2.01
N LEU A 154 3.57 9.82 -1.85
CA LEU A 154 4.72 10.69 -2.11
C LEU A 154 5.89 10.37 -1.16
N CYS A 155 5.60 10.14 0.12
CA CYS A 155 6.60 9.71 1.11
C CYS A 155 7.27 8.38 0.69
N LEU A 156 6.48 7.35 0.40
CA LEU A 156 6.99 6.04 -0.03
C LEU A 156 7.76 6.10 -1.35
N TYR A 157 7.26 6.87 -2.31
CA TYR A 157 7.93 7.11 -3.58
C TYR A 157 9.30 7.75 -3.37
N TYR A 158 9.35 8.76 -2.49
CA TYR A 158 10.61 9.43 -2.15
C TYR A 158 11.58 8.49 -1.44
N ILE A 159 11.10 7.65 -0.52
CA ILE A 159 11.90 6.58 0.10
C ILE A 159 12.48 5.64 -0.98
N GLY A 160 11.67 5.23 -1.95
CA GLY A 160 12.12 4.39 -3.07
C GLY A 160 13.24 5.06 -3.89
N MET A 161 13.08 6.36 -4.23
CA MET A 161 14.13 7.14 -4.91
C MET A 161 15.40 7.23 -4.06
N TYR A 162 15.26 7.46 -2.76
CA TYR A 162 16.39 7.55 -1.84
C TYR A 162 17.17 6.23 -1.79
N ILE A 163 16.47 5.10 -1.64
CA ILE A 163 17.08 3.76 -1.64
C ILE A 163 17.81 3.48 -2.97
N SER A 164 17.29 3.96 -4.11
CA SER A 164 17.95 3.76 -5.40
C SER A 164 19.34 4.40 -5.49
N THR A 165 19.62 5.39 -4.66
CA THR A 165 20.93 6.06 -4.58
C THR A 165 21.86 5.51 -3.50
N MET A 166 21.35 4.63 -2.63
CA MET A 166 22.15 4.00 -1.59
C MET A 166 23.06 2.89 -2.15
N ARG A 167 24.19 2.66 -1.47
CA ARG A 167 25.02 1.50 -1.76
C ARG A 167 24.26 0.21 -1.48
N LYS A 168 24.18 -0.69 -2.45
CA LYS A 168 23.51 -1.98 -2.29
C LYS A 168 24.10 -2.75 -1.10
N CYS A 169 23.25 -3.14 -0.18
CA CYS A 169 23.65 -3.97 0.97
C CYS A 169 24.03 -5.37 0.48
N ARG A 170 25.16 -5.90 0.95
CA ARG A 170 25.64 -7.23 0.55
C ARG A 170 25.08 -8.39 1.42
N THR A 171 24.48 -8.06 2.58
CA THR A 171 24.10 -9.05 3.58
C THR A 171 22.63 -9.44 3.47
N ASN A 172 22.36 -10.49 2.68
CA ASN A 172 21.02 -11.01 2.44
C ASN A 172 20.36 -11.59 3.71
N LEU A 173 21.08 -12.44 4.46
CA LEU A 173 20.53 -13.14 5.62
C LEU A 173 20.15 -12.20 6.77
N LYS A 174 20.99 -11.19 7.07
CA LYS A 174 20.71 -10.24 8.16
C LYS A 174 19.44 -9.44 7.91
N LEU A 175 19.21 -8.98 6.67
CA LEU A 175 17.99 -8.24 6.33
C LEU A 175 16.75 -9.12 6.43
N GLY A 176 16.82 -10.38 5.97
CA GLY A 176 15.72 -11.33 6.10
C GLY A 176 15.38 -11.63 7.56
N LEU A 177 16.39 -11.89 8.40
CA LEU A 177 16.19 -12.10 9.83
C LEU A 177 15.62 -10.86 10.53
N SER A 178 16.12 -9.66 10.17
CA SER A 178 15.58 -8.39 10.71
C SER A 178 14.12 -8.21 10.32
N TRP A 179 13.76 -8.46 9.07
CA TRP A 179 12.37 -8.37 8.62
C TRP A 179 11.47 -9.37 9.36
N SER A 180 11.90 -10.63 9.48
CA SER A 180 11.14 -11.65 10.21
C SER A 180 10.95 -11.27 11.69
N ALA A 181 11.99 -10.73 12.33
CA ALA A 181 11.91 -10.25 13.71
C ALA A 181 10.91 -9.07 13.85
N ILE A 182 10.89 -8.14 12.88
CA ILE A 182 9.93 -7.02 12.89
C ILE A 182 8.50 -7.55 12.73
N VAL A 183 8.24 -8.48 11.83
CA VAL A 183 6.90 -9.06 11.63
C VAL A 183 6.42 -9.80 12.88
N ILE A 184 7.30 -10.58 13.53
CA ILE A 184 6.99 -11.25 14.80
C ILE A 184 6.71 -10.20 15.89
N LEU A 185 7.52 -9.15 15.98
CA LEU A 185 7.31 -8.07 16.93
C LEU A 185 5.96 -7.36 16.70
N MET A 186 5.60 -7.09 15.43
CA MET A 186 4.29 -6.51 15.09
C MET A 186 3.14 -7.40 15.55
N THR A 187 3.26 -8.72 15.36
CA THR A 187 2.25 -9.69 15.81
C THR A 187 2.16 -9.73 17.34
N MET A 188 3.30 -9.74 18.03
CA MET A 188 3.33 -9.64 19.49
C MET A 188 2.73 -8.34 20.01
N MET A 189 3.04 -7.21 19.38
CA MET A 189 2.47 -5.90 19.74
C MET A 189 0.94 -5.88 19.55
N HIS A 190 0.42 -6.58 18.55
CA HIS A 190 -1.03 -6.73 18.38
C HIS A 190 -1.65 -7.50 19.55
N ALA A 191 -1.05 -8.61 19.95
CA ALA A 191 -1.49 -9.41 21.08
C ALA A 191 -1.45 -8.59 22.40
N ILE A 192 -0.37 -7.84 22.64
CA ILE A 192 -0.21 -6.98 23.82
C ILE A 192 -1.15 -5.77 23.79
N LYS A 193 -1.48 -5.22 22.62
CA LYS A 193 -2.44 -4.09 22.47
C LYS A 193 -3.80 -4.40 23.07
N MET A 194 -4.21 -5.65 23.10
CA MET A 194 -5.44 -6.07 23.78
C MET A 194 -5.39 -5.87 25.30
N VAL A 195 -4.17 -5.76 25.88
CA VAL A 195 -3.95 -5.64 27.32
C VAL A 195 -3.47 -4.24 27.73
N TRP A 196 -2.71 -3.52 26.85
CA TRP A 196 -2.06 -2.25 27.16
C TRP A 196 -2.18 -1.20 26.06
N PHE A 197 -2.86 -0.10 26.36
CA PHE A 197 -3.22 1.00 25.46
C PHE A 197 -2.03 1.81 24.82
N PRO A 198 -0.84 2.05 25.47
CA PRO A 198 0.17 2.97 24.94
C PRO A 198 0.93 2.48 23.71
N ILE A 199 0.91 1.19 23.42
CA ILE A 199 1.67 0.58 22.30
C ILE A 199 1.08 0.95 20.93
N THR A 200 -0.13 1.49 20.88
CA THR A 200 -0.81 1.92 19.64
C THR A 200 -0.05 3.02 18.88
N ILE A 201 0.82 3.79 19.56
CA ILE A 201 1.60 4.87 18.94
C ILE A 201 2.62 4.35 17.93
N LEU A 202 3.21 3.17 18.15
CA LEU A 202 4.22 2.61 17.27
C LEU A 202 3.66 1.67 16.21
N TYR A 203 2.58 0.97 16.52
CA TYR A 203 2.01 -0.04 15.66
C TYR A 203 0.48 -0.04 15.65
N SER A 204 -0.07 0.00 14.46
CA SER A 204 -1.43 -0.39 14.12
C SER A 204 -1.43 -0.99 12.72
N MET A 205 -2.50 -1.70 12.34
CA MET A 205 -2.66 -2.26 10.99
C MET A 205 -3.02 -1.15 9.97
N ARG A 206 -2.13 -0.15 9.84
CA ARG A 206 -2.28 0.99 8.92
C ARG A 206 -1.03 1.11 8.07
N TYR A 207 -1.16 1.51 6.81
CA TYR A 207 -0.03 1.59 5.89
C TYR A 207 1.03 2.58 6.34
N ASN A 208 0.62 3.69 6.96
CA ASN A 208 1.51 4.73 7.49
C ASN A 208 1.96 4.52 8.94
N SER A 209 1.65 3.36 9.54
CA SER A 209 2.20 2.99 10.85
C SER A 209 3.72 2.92 10.79
N PRO A 210 4.46 3.50 11.77
CA PRO A 210 5.92 3.48 11.78
C PRO A 210 6.52 2.09 11.62
N MET A 211 5.96 1.08 12.31
CA MET A 211 6.43 -0.30 12.21
C MET A 211 6.18 -0.91 10.84
N VAL A 212 5.01 -0.64 10.23
CA VAL A 212 4.68 -1.12 8.88
C VAL A 212 5.58 -0.47 7.84
N MET A 213 5.82 0.85 7.93
CA MET A 213 6.74 1.55 7.04
C MET A 213 8.16 0.99 7.17
N PHE A 214 8.64 0.79 8.40
CA PHE A 214 9.97 0.24 8.65
C PHE A 214 10.10 -1.20 8.13
N ALA A 215 9.11 -2.06 8.39
CA ALA A 215 9.05 -3.42 7.84
C ALA A 215 9.09 -3.42 6.31
N SER A 216 8.35 -2.50 5.67
CA SER A 216 8.31 -2.34 4.21
C SER A 216 9.68 -1.97 3.64
N VAL A 217 10.38 -1.02 4.28
CA VAL A 217 11.74 -0.58 3.86
C VAL A 217 12.73 -1.73 3.99
N VAL A 218 12.75 -2.44 5.13
CA VAL A 218 13.67 -3.56 5.37
C VAL A 218 13.40 -4.70 4.38
N PHE A 219 12.14 -5.04 4.15
CA PHE A 219 11.74 -6.05 3.15
C PHE A 219 12.19 -5.64 1.75
N PHE A 220 11.93 -4.41 1.35
CA PHE A 220 12.33 -3.89 0.06
C PHE A 220 13.85 -3.96 -0.15
N MET A 221 14.63 -3.54 0.85
CA MET A 221 16.09 -3.65 0.83
C MET A 221 16.56 -5.11 0.78
N TRP A 222 15.86 -6.03 1.45
CA TRP A 222 16.18 -7.46 1.42
C TRP A 222 15.94 -8.05 0.02
N VAL A 223 14.77 -7.80 -0.58
CA VAL A 223 14.43 -8.31 -1.92
C VAL A 223 15.39 -7.78 -2.99
N GLN A 224 15.90 -6.55 -2.87
CA GLN A 224 16.92 -6.02 -3.77
C GLN A 224 18.21 -6.83 -3.81
N THR A 225 18.50 -7.60 -2.76
CA THR A 225 19.69 -8.46 -2.72
C THR A 225 19.48 -9.76 -3.50
N TRP A 226 18.24 -10.10 -3.85
CA TRP A 226 17.91 -11.31 -4.58
C TRP A 226 18.29 -11.18 -6.06
N LYS A 227 18.95 -12.20 -6.58
CA LYS A 227 19.31 -12.30 -8.01
C LYS A 227 18.27 -13.13 -8.78
N LEU A 228 17.00 -12.99 -8.42
CA LEU A 228 15.93 -13.74 -9.04
C LEU A 228 15.57 -13.12 -10.40
N GLN A 229 15.71 -13.93 -11.45
CA GLN A 229 15.18 -13.64 -12.78
C GLN A 229 14.22 -14.77 -13.15
N SER A 230 12.92 -14.52 -13.06
CA SER A 230 11.88 -15.52 -13.34
C SER A 230 10.86 -14.94 -14.30
N LYS A 231 10.67 -15.62 -15.44
CA LYS A 231 9.62 -15.27 -16.40
C LYS A 231 8.23 -15.40 -15.78
N THR A 232 8.03 -16.40 -14.91
CA THR A 232 6.76 -16.64 -14.21
C THR A 232 6.43 -15.49 -13.26
N ILE A 233 7.39 -15.03 -12.46
CA ILE A 233 7.20 -13.89 -11.55
C ILE A 233 6.85 -12.63 -12.36
N ASN A 234 7.56 -12.37 -13.45
CA ASN A 234 7.27 -11.22 -14.31
C ASN A 234 5.89 -11.30 -14.95
N TRP A 235 5.45 -12.48 -15.35
CA TRP A 235 4.12 -12.70 -15.90
C TRP A 235 3.02 -12.45 -14.85
N ILE A 236 3.18 -12.96 -13.62
CA ILE A 236 2.27 -12.69 -12.50
C ILE A 236 2.25 -11.21 -12.14
N ALA A 237 3.42 -10.55 -12.14
CA ALA A 237 3.53 -9.14 -11.79
C ALA A 237 2.71 -8.21 -12.70
N VAL A 238 2.53 -8.56 -13.97
CA VAL A 238 1.67 -7.81 -14.90
C VAL A 238 0.20 -7.84 -14.47
N SER A 239 -0.23 -8.93 -13.82
CA SER A 239 -1.62 -9.13 -13.39
C SER A 239 -1.95 -8.49 -12.03
N VAL A 240 -0.96 -7.99 -11.28
CA VAL A 240 -1.15 -7.49 -9.91
C VAL A 240 -2.16 -6.34 -9.84
N LEU A 241 -2.13 -5.41 -10.81
CA LEU A 241 -3.10 -4.32 -10.88
C LEU A 241 -4.53 -4.85 -11.10
N SER A 242 -4.70 -5.79 -12.01
CA SER A 242 -6.00 -6.41 -12.27
C SER A 242 -6.55 -7.11 -11.03
N VAL A 243 -5.71 -7.85 -10.32
CA VAL A 243 -6.08 -8.50 -9.05
C VAL A 243 -6.53 -7.47 -8.01
N TYR A 244 -5.80 -6.34 -7.90
CA TYR A 244 -6.20 -5.26 -7.00
C TYR A 244 -7.59 -4.70 -7.37
N VAL A 245 -7.80 -4.36 -8.65
CA VAL A 245 -9.07 -3.79 -9.10
C VAL A 245 -10.23 -4.76 -8.92
N ILE A 246 -10.00 -6.05 -9.15
CA ILE A 246 -11.03 -7.10 -8.97
C ILE A 246 -11.44 -7.21 -7.50
N HIS A 247 -10.47 -7.39 -6.59
CA HIS A 247 -10.80 -7.62 -5.18
C HIS A 247 -11.33 -6.38 -4.44
N SER A 248 -11.09 -5.18 -4.98
CA SER A 248 -11.63 -3.92 -4.43
C SER A 248 -13.11 -3.69 -4.82
N GLN A 249 -13.67 -4.51 -5.72
CA GLN A 249 -15.07 -4.38 -6.11
C GLN A 249 -15.99 -4.88 -4.99
N PRO A 250 -17.07 -4.15 -4.63
CA PRO A 250 -17.99 -4.55 -3.56
C PRO A 250 -18.60 -5.94 -3.74
N VAL A 251 -18.99 -6.28 -4.97
CA VAL A 251 -19.56 -7.61 -5.31
C VAL A 251 -18.57 -8.73 -5.03
N VAL A 252 -17.27 -8.51 -5.29
CA VAL A 252 -16.25 -9.52 -5.01
C VAL A 252 -15.92 -9.55 -3.52
N SER A 253 -15.92 -8.38 -2.87
CA SER A 253 -15.66 -8.31 -1.42
C SER A 253 -16.74 -9.01 -0.63
N SER A 254 -18.02 -8.87 -0.97
CA SER A 254 -19.11 -9.60 -0.29
C SER A 254 -18.94 -11.13 -0.38
N LEU A 255 -18.55 -11.65 -1.55
CA LEU A 255 -18.30 -13.08 -1.72
C LEU A 255 -17.18 -13.66 -0.85
N PHE A 256 -16.20 -12.81 -0.44
CA PHE A 256 -15.08 -13.25 0.40
C PHE A 256 -15.32 -13.02 1.91
N PHE A 257 -16.28 -12.19 2.29
CA PHE A 257 -16.44 -11.72 3.66
C PHE A 257 -17.72 -12.18 4.33
N ASP A 258 -18.66 -12.79 3.58
CA ASP A 258 -19.86 -13.43 4.10
C ASP A 258 -19.65 -14.90 4.53
N PHE A 259 -18.37 -15.34 4.64
CA PHE A 259 -17.98 -16.65 5.15
C PHE A 259 -17.35 -16.55 6.55
#